data_68e27570f8fcc71887f04c4c0e308d5b
#
_entry.id   68e27570f8fcc71887f04c4c0e308d5b
#
_cell.length_a   1.000
_cell.length_b   1.000
_cell.length_c   1.000
_cell.angle_alpha   90.00
_cell.angle_beta   90.00
_cell.angle_gamma   90.00
#
_symmetry.space_group_name_H-M   'P 1'
#
loop_
_entity.id
_entity.type
_entity.pdbx_description
1 polymer ?
#
loop_
_entity_poly.entity_id
_entity_poly.type
_entity_poly.pdbx_seq_one_letter_code
_entity_poly.pdbx_strand_id
1 'polypeptide(L)'
;MKIITLGDNLLRQKAERIQNIDEEITNIAKQMLEILTRDKGVGLAGPQIGFLKRIFVVHVEGDEERVFINPSILETSHKTVKFEEGCLSIPGVYTNVIRSEFIKIQAWNEKGRPFTMETGGLLARVILHEYDHLEGVLFLDHVSERRRNSLIEKYEKMNVKQK
;
A
#
# COMPACT_ATOMS: atom_id res chain seq x y z
N MET A 1 -14.17 -4.36 9.00
CA MET A 1 -13.46 -3.19 8.45
C MET A 1 -13.76 -3.03 6.97
N LYS A 2 -13.95 -1.82 6.56
CA LYS A 2 -14.29 -1.47 5.18
C LYS A 2 -13.12 -0.73 4.53
N ILE A 3 -12.82 -1.06 3.27
CA ILE A 3 -11.79 -0.37 2.52
C ILE A 3 -12.29 1.01 2.09
N ILE A 4 -11.50 2.02 2.39
CA ILE A 4 -11.73 3.41 1.99
C ILE A 4 -11.29 3.56 0.53
N THR A 5 -12.10 4.24 -0.27
CA THR A 5 -11.89 4.35 -1.71
C THR A 5 -11.59 5.77 -2.15
N LEU A 6 -11.10 5.90 -3.39
CA LEU A 6 -10.73 7.18 -4.00
C LEU A 6 -11.85 8.21 -3.85
N GLY A 7 -11.48 9.41 -3.47
CA GLY A 7 -12.38 10.52 -3.17
C GLY A 7 -12.46 10.83 -1.69
N ASP A 8 -12.10 9.87 -0.83
CA ASP A 8 -12.03 10.10 0.61
C ASP A 8 -10.70 10.76 0.96
N ASN A 9 -10.75 11.88 1.66
CA ASN A 9 -9.57 12.65 2.04
C ASN A 9 -8.59 11.90 2.94
N LEU A 10 -9.03 10.84 3.63
CA LEU A 10 -8.15 10.02 4.46
C LEU A 10 -6.99 9.42 3.67
N LEU A 11 -7.21 9.11 2.39
CA LEU A 11 -6.16 8.54 1.54
C LEU A 11 -5.04 9.54 1.21
N ARG A 12 -5.27 10.82 1.43
CA ARG A 12 -4.30 11.89 1.15
C ARG A 12 -3.58 12.39 2.40
N GLN A 13 -3.88 11.82 3.56
CA GLN A 13 -3.26 12.22 4.81
C GLN A 13 -2.02 11.36 5.09
N LYS A 14 -1.01 12.00 5.67
CA LYS A 14 0.20 11.32 6.09
C LYS A 14 -0.10 10.55 7.39
N ALA A 15 0.25 9.28 7.43
CA ALA A 15 0.04 8.43 8.60
C ALA A 15 1.03 8.76 9.71
N GLU A 16 0.59 8.65 10.96
CA GLU A 16 1.40 8.91 12.13
C GLU A 16 2.14 7.67 12.61
N ARG A 17 3.30 7.89 13.21
CA ARG A 17 4.11 6.82 13.80
C ARG A 17 3.33 6.10 14.91
N ILE A 18 3.46 4.79 14.98
CA ILE A 18 2.91 3.95 16.05
C ILE A 18 3.88 4.03 17.22
N GLN A 19 3.39 4.44 18.39
CA GLN A 19 4.23 4.62 19.57
C GLN A 19 4.54 3.30 20.27
N ASN A 20 3.54 2.42 20.38
CA ASN A 20 3.68 1.14 21.07
C ASN A 20 3.06 0.03 20.21
N ILE A 21 3.82 -1.04 20.02
CA ILE A 21 3.32 -2.23 19.32
C ILE A 21 2.73 -3.15 20.37
N ASP A 22 1.45 -2.94 20.65
CA ASP A 22 0.69 -3.64 21.67
C ASP A 22 -0.30 -4.65 21.05
N GLU A 23 -1.17 -5.21 21.87
CA GLU A 23 -2.18 -6.17 21.42
C GLU A 23 -3.15 -5.55 20.40
N GLU A 24 -3.51 -4.27 20.57
CA GLU A 24 -4.37 -3.57 19.62
C GLU A 24 -3.74 -3.54 18.22
N ILE A 25 -2.45 -3.20 18.14
CA ILE A 25 -1.73 -3.16 16.87
C ILE A 25 -1.62 -4.56 16.25
N THR A 26 -1.33 -5.57 17.07
CA THR A 26 -1.27 -6.95 16.61
C THR A 26 -2.61 -7.40 16.03
N ASN A 27 -3.71 -7.05 16.68
CA ASN A 27 -5.07 -7.38 16.22
C ASN A 27 -5.41 -6.65 14.90
N ILE A 28 -5.02 -5.39 14.78
CA ILE A 28 -5.23 -4.61 13.54
C ILE A 28 -4.45 -5.26 12.38
N ALA A 29 -3.20 -5.63 12.61
CA ALA A 29 -2.39 -6.30 11.60
C ALA A 29 -3.05 -7.60 11.12
N LYS A 30 -3.56 -8.40 12.06
CA LYS A 30 -4.27 -9.64 11.75
C LYS A 30 -5.52 -9.40 10.92
N GLN A 31 -6.31 -8.39 11.29
CA GLN A 31 -7.52 -8.02 10.55
C GLN A 31 -7.18 -7.53 9.13
N MET A 32 -6.10 -6.78 8.98
CA MET A 32 -5.63 -6.31 7.67
C MET A 32 -5.24 -7.48 6.77
N LEU A 33 -4.57 -8.48 7.31
CA LEU A 33 -4.21 -9.71 6.57
C LEU A 33 -5.46 -10.51 6.17
N GLU A 34 -6.47 -10.55 7.02
CA GLU A 34 -7.76 -11.19 6.71
C GLU A 34 -8.47 -10.49 5.55
N ILE A 35 -8.42 -9.15 5.52
CA ILE A 35 -8.98 -8.35 4.42
C ILE A 35 -8.24 -8.65 3.11
N LEU A 36 -6.91 -8.75 3.13
CA LEU A 36 -6.13 -9.10 1.95
C LEU A 36 -6.58 -10.43 1.35
N THR A 37 -6.76 -11.43 2.19
CA THR A 37 -7.22 -12.76 1.77
C THR A 37 -8.64 -12.68 1.20
N ARG A 38 -9.55 -11.99 1.90
CA ARG A 38 -10.94 -11.82 1.48
C ARG A 38 -11.05 -11.14 0.12
N ASP A 39 -10.30 -10.04 -0.08
CA ASP A 39 -10.42 -9.20 -1.27
C ASP A 39 -9.37 -9.53 -2.34
N LYS A 40 -8.58 -10.59 -2.12
CA LYS A 40 -7.56 -11.08 -3.07
C LYS A 40 -6.53 -10.00 -3.45
N GLY A 41 -6.18 -9.16 -2.47
CA GLY A 41 -5.15 -8.14 -2.63
C GLY A 41 -3.77 -8.68 -2.29
N VAL A 42 -2.73 -7.90 -2.63
CA VAL A 42 -1.34 -8.24 -2.33
C VAL A 42 -0.74 -7.33 -1.26
N GLY A 43 -1.35 -6.17 -1.03
CA GLY A 43 -0.91 -5.22 0.00
C GLY A 43 -2.07 -4.36 0.50
N LEU A 44 -1.96 -3.90 1.74
CA LEU A 44 -2.97 -3.04 2.36
C LEU A 44 -2.30 -2.19 3.43
N ALA A 45 -2.55 -0.89 3.40
CA ALA A 45 -2.00 0.08 4.35
C ALA A 45 -3.06 0.59 5.33
N GLY A 46 -2.64 1.02 6.51
CA GLY A 46 -3.53 1.54 7.55
C GLY A 46 -4.53 2.58 7.05
N PRO A 47 -4.09 3.63 6.31
CA PRO A 47 -5.03 4.64 5.81
C PRO A 47 -6.18 4.07 4.97
N GLN A 48 -5.95 2.95 4.27
CA GLN A 48 -6.99 2.33 3.44
C GLN A 48 -8.13 1.71 4.23
N ILE A 49 -7.96 1.53 5.53
CA ILE A 49 -9.02 1.07 6.44
C ILE A 49 -9.39 2.14 7.48
N GLY A 50 -8.98 3.38 7.24
CA GLY A 50 -9.26 4.49 8.15
C GLY A 50 -8.35 4.57 9.37
N PHE A 51 -7.31 3.74 9.43
CA PHE A 51 -6.34 3.72 10.52
C PHE A 51 -5.10 4.52 10.10
N LEU A 52 -5.05 5.80 10.48
CA LEU A 52 -3.99 6.73 10.05
C LEU A 52 -2.68 6.55 10.83
N LYS A 53 -2.21 5.32 10.89
CA LYS A 53 -0.94 4.97 11.53
C LYS A 53 -0.05 4.24 10.53
N ARG A 54 1.26 4.29 10.79
CA ARG A 54 2.28 3.77 9.87
C ARG A 54 2.42 2.26 9.99
N ILE A 55 1.46 1.57 9.38
CA ILE A 55 1.44 0.12 9.26
C ILE A 55 0.94 -0.28 7.89
N PHE A 56 1.56 -1.28 7.30
CA PHE A 56 1.00 -1.96 6.14
C PHE A 56 1.32 -3.45 6.19
N VAL A 57 0.53 -4.23 5.48
CA VAL A 57 0.71 -5.67 5.36
C VAL A 57 0.87 -6.03 3.89
N VAL A 58 1.63 -7.08 3.62
CA VAL A 58 1.92 -7.55 2.26
C VAL A 58 1.84 -9.07 2.24
N HIS A 59 1.21 -9.62 1.23
CA HIS A 59 1.21 -11.06 0.98
C HIS A 59 1.23 -11.30 -0.51
N VAL A 60 2.40 -11.57 -1.04
CA VAL A 60 2.64 -11.89 -2.46
C VAL A 60 2.60 -13.41 -2.63
N GLU A 61 2.03 -13.88 -3.74
CA GLU A 61 1.96 -15.31 -4.04
C GLU A 61 3.35 -15.96 -3.96
N GLY A 62 3.42 -17.09 -3.24
CA GLY A 62 4.68 -17.80 -3.04
C GLY A 62 5.55 -17.26 -1.91
N ASP A 63 5.10 -16.22 -1.22
CA ASP A 63 5.81 -15.62 -0.09
C ASP A 63 4.97 -15.75 1.18
N GLU A 64 5.58 -15.42 2.34
CA GLU A 64 4.88 -15.38 3.62
C GLU A 64 4.12 -14.08 3.80
N GLU A 65 3.16 -14.06 4.73
CA GLU A 65 2.50 -12.84 5.16
C GLU A 65 3.51 -11.96 5.92
N ARG A 66 3.54 -10.65 5.60
CA ARG A 66 4.50 -9.72 6.20
C ARG A 66 3.80 -8.50 6.74
N VAL A 67 4.24 -8.06 7.92
CA VAL A 67 3.75 -6.84 8.58
C VAL A 67 4.91 -5.86 8.71
N PHE A 68 4.66 -4.62 8.31
CA PHE A 68 5.64 -3.52 8.37
C PHE A 68 5.06 -2.41 9.22
N ILE A 69 5.69 -2.15 10.38
CA ILE A 69 5.29 -1.08 11.30
C ILE A 69 6.41 -0.05 11.36
N ASN A 70 6.05 1.23 11.25
CA ASN A 70 6.98 2.36 11.22
C ASN A 70 8.11 2.14 10.22
N PRO A 71 7.80 1.81 8.96
CA PRO A 71 8.83 1.51 7.97
C PRO A 71 9.62 2.74 7.53
N SER A 72 10.89 2.51 7.19
CA SER A 72 11.75 3.50 6.56
C SER A 72 12.42 2.88 5.36
N ILE A 73 12.32 3.52 4.20
CA ILE A 73 13.02 3.11 2.99
C ILE A 73 14.45 3.67 3.10
N LEU A 74 15.42 2.78 3.23
CA LEU A 74 16.83 3.16 3.42
C LEU A 74 17.55 3.39 2.11
N GLU A 75 17.26 2.57 1.09
CA GLU A 75 17.90 2.65 -0.21
C GLU A 75 16.91 2.24 -1.31
N THR A 76 17.04 2.84 -2.48
CA THR A 76 16.33 2.45 -3.69
C THR A 76 17.33 2.33 -4.82
N SER A 77 17.14 1.37 -5.73
CA SER A 77 18.02 1.22 -6.90
C SER A 77 17.81 2.33 -7.91
N HIS A 78 18.87 2.66 -8.67
CA HIS A 78 18.75 3.55 -9.83
C HIS A 78 18.00 2.87 -10.97
N LYS A 79 18.14 1.55 -11.07
CA LYS A 79 17.41 0.77 -12.06
C LYS A 79 15.94 0.79 -11.71
N THR A 80 15.10 1.09 -12.70
CA THR A 80 13.65 1.15 -12.55
C THR A 80 12.98 0.14 -13.49
N VAL A 81 11.76 -0.25 -13.13
CA VAL A 81 10.94 -1.16 -13.92
C VAL A 81 9.55 -0.58 -14.05
N LYS A 82 9.01 -0.66 -15.26
CA LYS A 82 7.63 -0.29 -15.55
C LYS A 82 6.76 -1.53 -15.47
N PHE A 83 5.72 -1.49 -14.65
CA PHE A 83 4.83 -2.63 -14.44
C PHE A 83 3.43 -2.15 -14.07
N GLU A 84 2.42 -2.94 -14.42
CA GLU A 84 1.02 -2.60 -14.13
C GLU A 84 0.70 -2.73 -12.66
N GLU A 85 0.05 -1.70 -12.11
CA GLU A 85 -0.43 -1.67 -10.72
C GLU A 85 -1.93 -1.40 -10.67
N GLY A 86 -2.53 -1.89 -9.61
CA GLY A 86 -3.90 -1.58 -9.21
C GLY A 86 -3.93 -1.40 -7.70
N CYS A 87 -5.08 -1.04 -7.15
CA CYS A 87 -5.22 -0.76 -5.72
C CYS A 87 -6.63 -1.10 -5.26
N LEU A 88 -6.74 -1.72 -4.08
CA LEU A 88 -8.05 -2.04 -3.50
C LEU A 88 -8.88 -0.77 -3.24
N SER A 89 -8.23 0.38 -3.05
CA SER A 89 -8.90 1.67 -2.85
C SER A 89 -9.35 2.32 -4.17
N ILE A 90 -8.92 1.81 -5.31
CA ILE A 90 -9.31 2.30 -6.65
C ILE A 90 -9.67 1.09 -7.51
N PRO A 91 -10.75 0.37 -7.15
CA PRO A 91 -11.08 -0.88 -7.83
C PRO A 91 -11.38 -0.67 -9.33
N GLY A 92 -10.90 -1.61 -10.14
CA GLY A 92 -11.13 -1.61 -11.59
C GLY A 92 -10.20 -0.70 -12.38
N VAL A 93 -9.28 0.01 -11.74
CA VAL A 93 -8.34 0.92 -12.40
C VAL A 93 -6.93 0.36 -12.34
N TYR A 94 -6.29 0.22 -13.49
CA TYR A 94 -4.94 -0.33 -13.62
C TYR A 94 -4.14 0.56 -14.57
N THR A 95 -2.86 0.74 -14.25
CA THR A 95 -1.94 1.47 -15.13
C THR A 95 -0.50 1.08 -14.84
N ASN A 96 0.36 1.26 -15.82
CA ASN A 96 1.79 1.03 -15.63
C ASN A 96 2.40 2.13 -14.78
N VAL A 97 3.21 1.74 -13.80
CA VAL A 97 3.90 2.64 -12.90
C VAL A 97 5.39 2.30 -12.94
N ILE A 98 6.24 3.32 -12.99
CA ILE A 98 7.68 3.16 -12.94
C ILE A 98 8.12 3.24 -11.49
N ARG A 99 8.83 2.19 -11.01
CA ARG A 99 9.37 2.14 -9.64
C ARG A 99 10.76 1.55 -9.65
N SER A 100 11.53 1.83 -8.59
CA SER A 100 12.83 1.20 -8.37
C SER A 100 12.67 -0.32 -8.31
N GLU A 101 13.59 -1.04 -8.94
CA GLU A 101 13.55 -2.50 -9.00
C GLU A 101 13.89 -3.15 -7.65
N PHE A 102 14.86 -2.55 -6.91
CA PHE A 102 15.33 -3.06 -5.62
C PHE A 102 15.21 -1.99 -4.55
N ILE A 103 14.92 -2.42 -3.33
CA ILE A 103 14.84 -1.54 -2.16
C ILE A 103 15.52 -2.19 -0.97
N LYS A 104 15.91 -1.33 -0.02
CA LYS A 104 16.31 -1.73 1.33
C LYS A 104 15.38 -1.01 2.29
N ILE A 105 14.71 -1.75 3.15
CA ILE A 105 13.70 -1.24 4.08
C ILE A 105 13.98 -1.73 5.50
N GLN A 106 13.75 -0.85 6.46
CA GLN A 106 13.80 -1.18 7.88
C GLN A 106 12.40 -0.93 8.46
N ALA A 107 11.94 -1.85 9.30
CA ALA A 107 10.63 -1.75 9.96
C ALA A 107 10.61 -2.60 11.22
N TRP A 108 9.47 -2.62 11.91
CA TRP A 108 9.19 -3.54 13.01
C TRP A 108 8.06 -4.47 12.58
N ASN A 109 8.11 -5.72 13.03
CA ASN A 109 7.02 -6.66 12.79
C ASN A 109 5.96 -6.55 13.90
N GLU A 110 4.90 -7.36 13.82
CA GLU A 110 3.77 -7.34 14.77
C GLU A 110 4.16 -7.81 16.17
N LYS A 111 5.34 -8.43 16.32
CA LYS A 111 5.89 -8.85 17.62
C LYS A 111 6.78 -7.78 18.24
N GLY A 112 6.89 -6.61 17.57
CA GLY A 112 7.72 -5.51 18.04
C GLY A 112 9.21 -5.72 17.79
N ARG A 113 9.57 -6.62 16.88
CA ARG A 113 10.98 -6.90 16.56
C ARG A 113 11.41 -6.10 15.34
N PRO A 114 12.54 -5.35 15.42
CA PRO A 114 13.05 -4.64 14.26
C PRO A 114 13.66 -5.60 13.24
N PHE A 115 13.55 -5.27 11.98
CA PHE A 115 14.20 -6.01 10.91
C PHE A 115 14.57 -5.08 9.76
N THR A 116 15.57 -5.50 8.99
CA THR A 116 16.00 -4.83 7.77
C THR A 116 15.99 -5.89 6.67
N MET A 117 15.44 -5.54 5.51
CA MET A 117 15.45 -6.47 4.39
C MET A 117 15.78 -5.76 3.08
N GLU A 118 16.41 -6.49 2.17
CA GLU A 118 16.65 -6.07 0.81
C GLU A 118 15.80 -6.98 -0.08
N THR A 119 15.09 -6.41 -1.02
CA THR A 119 14.23 -7.19 -1.92
C THR A 119 14.06 -6.47 -3.24
N GLY A 120 13.64 -7.24 -4.25
CA GLY A 120 13.38 -6.73 -5.59
C GLY A 120 12.09 -7.30 -6.15
N GLY A 121 11.85 -7.05 -7.42
CA GLY A 121 10.71 -7.60 -8.15
C GLY A 121 9.37 -7.17 -7.59
N LEU A 122 8.40 -8.08 -7.61
CA LEU A 122 7.03 -7.79 -7.20
C LEU A 122 6.94 -7.37 -5.73
N LEU A 123 7.68 -8.03 -4.84
CA LEU A 123 7.64 -7.69 -3.41
C LEU A 123 8.09 -6.26 -3.17
N ALA A 124 9.19 -5.82 -3.81
CA ALA A 124 9.67 -4.43 -3.70
C ALA A 124 8.60 -3.45 -4.19
N ARG A 125 7.94 -3.76 -5.30
CA ARG A 125 6.88 -2.93 -5.89
C ARG A 125 5.70 -2.76 -4.94
N VAL A 126 5.23 -3.86 -4.38
CA VAL A 126 4.10 -3.84 -3.43
C VAL A 126 4.47 -3.05 -2.17
N ILE A 127 5.68 -3.26 -1.64
CA ILE A 127 6.16 -2.51 -0.48
C ILE A 127 6.17 -1.00 -0.78
N LEU A 128 6.70 -0.58 -1.93
CA LEU A 128 6.74 0.84 -2.30
C LEU A 128 5.34 1.42 -2.48
N HIS A 129 4.42 0.66 -3.07
CA HIS A 129 3.03 1.06 -3.24
C HIS A 129 2.36 1.31 -1.88
N GLU A 130 2.53 0.38 -0.91
CA GLU A 130 1.94 0.53 0.42
C GLU A 130 2.64 1.62 1.25
N TYR A 131 3.95 1.77 1.09
CA TYR A 131 4.67 2.87 1.73
C TYR A 131 4.12 4.22 1.27
N ASP A 132 3.82 4.37 -0.02
CA ASP A 132 3.21 5.58 -0.56
C ASP A 132 1.91 5.93 0.16
N HIS A 133 1.06 4.95 0.46
CA HIS A 133 -0.18 5.19 1.20
C HIS A 133 0.08 5.83 2.57
N LEU A 134 1.19 5.48 3.22
CA LEU A 134 1.55 6.10 4.51
C LEU A 134 1.96 7.56 4.36
N GLU A 135 2.34 7.98 3.14
CA GLU A 135 2.70 9.35 2.80
C GLU A 135 1.56 10.11 2.11
N GLY A 136 0.38 9.50 2.02
CA GLY A 136 -0.76 10.13 1.33
C GLY A 136 -0.64 10.13 -0.19
N VAL A 137 0.17 9.23 -0.74
CA VAL A 137 0.45 9.14 -2.18
C VAL A 137 -0.26 7.92 -2.77
N LEU A 138 -0.90 8.09 -3.91
CA LEU A 138 -1.56 7.02 -4.64
C LEU A 138 -0.74 6.66 -5.90
N PHE A 139 -0.90 5.44 -6.39
CA PHE A 139 -0.16 5.01 -7.59
C PHE A 139 -0.48 5.90 -8.81
N LEU A 140 -1.66 6.51 -8.86
CA LEU A 140 -2.04 7.45 -9.91
C LEU A 140 -1.18 8.72 -9.92
N ASP A 141 -0.51 9.03 -8.82
CA ASP A 141 0.35 10.21 -8.73
C ASP A 141 1.67 10.04 -9.50
N HIS A 142 2.00 8.79 -9.85
CA HIS A 142 3.24 8.45 -10.57
C HIS A 142 3.08 8.47 -12.10
N VAL A 143 1.88 8.74 -12.60
CA VAL A 143 1.65 8.84 -14.05
C VAL A 143 1.43 10.29 -14.45
N SER A 144 1.41 10.58 -15.75
CA SER A 144 1.18 11.94 -16.24
C SER A 144 -0.19 12.46 -15.78
N GLU A 145 -0.31 13.78 -15.65
CA GLU A 145 -1.57 14.40 -15.27
C GLU A 145 -2.71 14.00 -16.23
N ARG A 146 -2.43 13.97 -17.51
CA ARG A 146 -3.40 13.58 -18.53
C ARG A 146 -3.90 12.15 -18.32
N ARG A 147 -2.96 11.21 -18.06
CA ARG A 147 -3.28 9.81 -17.81
C ARG A 147 -4.08 9.66 -16.52
N ARG A 148 -3.65 10.35 -15.47
CA ARG A 148 -4.32 10.35 -14.17
C ARG A 148 -5.76 10.83 -14.29
N ASN A 149 -5.98 11.95 -14.95
CA ASN A 149 -7.33 12.51 -15.13
C ASN A 149 -8.24 11.55 -15.89
N SER A 150 -7.72 10.90 -16.93
CA SER A 150 -8.45 9.89 -17.70
C SER A 150 -8.86 8.70 -16.82
N LEU A 151 -7.95 8.21 -15.96
CA LEU A 151 -8.23 7.10 -15.08
C LEU A 151 -9.23 7.44 -13.98
N ILE A 152 -9.14 8.65 -13.42
CA ILE A 152 -10.10 9.14 -12.41
C ILE A 152 -11.49 9.24 -13.03
N GLU A 153 -11.60 9.78 -14.22
CA GLU A 153 -12.87 9.89 -14.96
C GLU A 153 -13.48 8.51 -15.18
N LYS A 154 -12.67 7.54 -15.60
CA LYS A 154 -13.10 6.14 -15.79
C LYS A 154 -13.62 5.55 -14.48
N TYR A 155 -12.91 5.78 -13.38
CA TYR A 155 -13.30 5.31 -12.06
C TYR A 155 -14.66 5.91 -11.63
N GLU A 156 -14.83 7.21 -11.80
CA GLU A 156 -16.08 7.89 -11.46
C GLU A 156 -17.26 7.36 -12.26
N LYS A 157 -17.09 7.10 -13.55
CA LYS A 157 -18.13 6.54 -14.41
C LYS A 157 -18.53 5.12 -13.97
N MET A 158 -17.56 4.31 -13.55
CA MET A 158 -17.84 2.96 -13.04
C MET A 158 -18.66 3.01 -11.75
N ASN A 159 -18.36 3.94 -10.86
CA ASN A 159 -19.07 4.11 -9.60
C ASN A 159 -20.52 4.57 -9.81
N VAL A 160 -20.76 5.48 -10.76
CA VAL A 160 -22.11 5.95 -11.10
C VAL A 160 -22.95 4.78 -11.61
N LYS A 161 -22.39 3.87 -12.41
CA LYS A 161 -23.12 2.71 -12.95
C LYS A 161 -23.47 1.66 -11.89
N GLN A 162 -22.75 1.65 -10.76
CA GLN A 162 -22.97 0.69 -9.67
C GLN A 162 -23.99 1.18 -8.65
N LYS A 163 -24.40 2.43 -8.74
CA LYS A 163 -25.45 3.02 -7.92
C LYS A 163 -26.78 2.86 -8.63
#